data_1acce549a631654e52b9fc946d4bb531
#
_entry.id   1acce549a631654e52b9fc946d4bb531
#
_cell.length_a   1.000
_cell.length_b   1.000
_cell.length_c   1.000
_cell.angle_alpha   90.00
_cell.angle_beta   90.00
_cell.angle_gamma   90.00
#
_symmetry.space_group_name_H-M   'P 1'
#
loop_
_entity.id
_entity.type
_entity.pdbx_description
1 polymer ?
#
loop_
_entity_poly.entity_id
_entity_poly.type
_entity_poly.pdbx_seq_one_letter_code
_entity_poly.pdbx_strand_id
1 'polypeptide(L)'
;MKIHRVNHKGKRTDDEQDFNECIYDMMSIFMKARNFDASTMKKGDILPMPIMDGKKMTDSWLLYRGTDTFTMEGNKKEKFRCLVFSFYERDKKKNKKHELIRFYVTDDKNHLPVRLDMNLSFGTAKAYLRSYQGVRNEMTSIIK
;
A
#
# COMPACT_ATOMS: atom_id res chain seq x y z
N MET A 1 -8.03 12.93 17.28
CA MET A 1 -8.65 12.78 15.93
C MET A 1 -10.15 12.81 16.09
N LYS A 2 -10.83 13.60 15.26
CA LYS A 2 -12.30 13.68 15.23
C LYS A 2 -12.85 12.80 14.13
N ILE A 3 -13.81 11.95 14.44
CA ILE A 3 -14.39 10.99 13.50
C ILE A 3 -15.86 11.31 13.35
N HIS A 4 -16.26 11.74 12.15
CA HIS A 4 -17.64 12.01 11.80
C HIS A 4 -18.18 10.87 10.95
N ARG A 5 -19.31 10.29 11.31
CA ARG A 5 -19.94 9.21 10.56
C ARG A 5 -21.40 9.49 10.29
N VAL A 6 -21.81 9.09 9.11
CA VAL A 6 -23.21 9.05 8.71
C VAL A 6 -23.54 7.66 8.24
N ASN A 7 -24.48 6.98 8.88
CA ASN A 7 -24.91 5.66 8.43
C ASN A 7 -25.91 5.77 7.25
N HIS A 8 -26.24 4.63 6.65
CA HIS A 8 -27.19 4.56 5.52
C HIS A 8 -28.60 5.10 5.84
N LYS A 9 -28.96 5.25 7.12
CA LYS A 9 -30.22 5.86 7.61
C LYS A 9 -30.06 7.36 7.96
N GLY A 10 -28.94 7.98 7.61
CA GLY A 10 -28.68 9.38 7.89
C GLY A 10 -28.33 9.72 9.33
N LYS A 11 -28.21 8.72 10.23
CA LYS A 11 -27.81 8.95 11.62
C LYS A 11 -26.35 9.36 11.70
N ARG A 12 -26.11 10.53 12.27
CA ARG A 12 -24.77 11.08 12.52
C ARG A 12 -24.25 10.61 13.89
N THR A 13 -22.99 10.29 13.94
CA THR A 13 -22.25 10.00 15.18
C THR A 13 -20.89 10.68 15.11
N ASP A 14 -20.56 11.42 16.16
CA ASP A 14 -19.28 12.09 16.31
C ASP A 14 -18.53 11.42 17.45
N ASP A 15 -17.27 11.06 17.17
CA ASP A 15 -16.35 10.47 18.14
C ASP A 15 -15.05 11.27 18.14
N GLU A 16 -14.44 11.44 19.31
CA GLU A 16 -13.11 12.00 19.44
C GLU A 16 -12.21 10.98 20.12
N GLN A 17 -11.07 10.69 19.53
CA GLN A 17 -10.07 9.76 20.05
C GLN A 17 -8.69 10.39 19.94
N ASP A 18 -7.93 10.32 21.02
CA ASP A 18 -6.53 10.72 21.04
C ASP A 18 -5.63 9.51 20.85
N PHE A 19 -4.61 9.67 20.01
CA PHE A 19 -3.64 8.64 19.68
C PHE A 19 -2.23 9.19 19.85
N ASN A 20 -1.38 8.40 20.47
CA ASN A 20 0.04 8.73 20.65
C ASN A 20 0.90 8.37 19.42
N GLU A 21 0.31 7.79 18.39
CA GLU A 21 1.00 7.31 17.19
C GLU A 21 0.37 7.89 15.93
N CYS A 22 1.16 7.97 14.86
CA CYS A 22 0.64 8.31 13.53
C CYS A 22 -0.29 7.21 13.03
N ILE A 23 -1.53 7.57 12.76
CA ILE A 23 -2.53 6.67 12.20
C ILE A 23 -2.62 6.93 10.70
N TYR A 24 -2.74 5.86 9.96
CA TYR A 24 -2.84 5.87 8.51
C TYR A 24 -4.24 5.49 8.06
N ASP A 25 -4.66 6.01 6.93
CA ASP A 25 -5.74 5.47 6.12
C ASP A 25 -5.18 4.72 4.91
N MET A 26 -6.04 4.07 4.16
CA MET A 26 -5.63 3.28 3.00
C MET A 26 -4.86 4.12 1.97
N MET A 27 -5.22 5.40 1.77
CA MET A 27 -4.56 6.26 0.79
C MET A 27 -3.21 6.76 1.30
N SER A 28 -3.11 7.11 2.57
CA SER A 28 -1.85 7.58 3.17
C SER A 28 -0.79 6.48 3.22
N ILE A 29 -1.17 5.20 3.25
CA ILE A 29 -0.24 4.08 3.11
C ILE A 29 0.46 4.11 1.74
N PHE A 30 -0.28 4.32 0.65
CA PHE A 30 0.33 4.44 -0.68
C PHE A 30 1.29 5.61 -0.77
N MET A 31 0.91 6.75 -0.19
CA MET A 31 1.77 7.92 -0.16
C MET A 31 3.05 7.67 0.65
N LYS A 32 2.92 6.99 1.78
CA LYS A 32 4.07 6.62 2.61
C LYS A 32 4.97 5.60 1.89
N ALA A 33 4.38 4.60 1.22
CA ALA A 33 5.14 3.60 0.46
C ALA A 33 5.98 4.21 -0.67
N ARG A 34 5.55 5.34 -1.24
CA ARG A 34 6.35 6.09 -2.23
C ARG A 34 7.54 6.85 -1.65
N ASN A 35 7.52 7.10 -0.36
CA ASN A 35 8.58 7.85 0.33
C ASN A 35 9.53 6.93 1.11
N PHE A 36 9.44 5.61 0.95
CA PHE A 36 10.36 4.69 1.59
C PHE A 36 11.73 4.76 0.95
N ASP A 37 12.74 4.90 1.80
CA ASP A 37 14.10 4.57 1.41
C ASP A 37 14.30 3.06 1.56
N ALA A 38 14.16 2.35 0.45
CA ALA A 38 14.33 0.90 0.43
C ALA A 38 15.81 0.48 0.40
N SER A 39 16.75 1.42 0.28
CA SER A 39 18.19 1.11 0.19
C SER A 39 18.74 0.42 1.45
N THR A 40 18.12 0.67 2.60
CA THR A 40 18.49 0.07 3.89
C THR A 40 17.67 -1.16 4.25
N MET A 41 16.62 -1.47 3.50
CA MET A 41 15.67 -2.55 3.82
C MET A 41 16.16 -3.90 3.34
N LYS A 42 15.97 -4.91 4.18
CA LYS A 42 16.18 -6.32 3.84
C LYS A 42 14.85 -7.02 3.62
N LYS A 43 14.83 -7.99 2.70
CA LYS A 43 13.65 -8.84 2.49
C LYS A 43 13.21 -9.47 3.80
N GLY A 44 11.95 -9.25 4.17
CA GLY A 44 11.37 -9.70 5.43
C GLY A 44 11.21 -8.58 6.48
N ASP A 45 11.76 -7.40 6.25
CA ASP A 45 11.58 -6.27 7.16
C ASP A 45 10.12 -5.87 7.24
N ILE A 46 9.71 -5.54 8.47
CA ILE A 46 8.32 -5.20 8.82
C ILE A 46 8.28 -3.76 9.31
N LEU A 47 7.33 -3.01 8.76
CA LEU A 47 7.04 -1.65 9.15
C LEU A 47 5.64 -1.60 9.76
N PRO A 48 5.49 -1.34 11.06
CA PRO A 48 4.19 -1.15 11.67
C PRO A 48 3.44 0.01 11.00
N MET A 49 2.19 -0.23 10.62
CA MET A 49 1.33 0.77 9.98
C MET A 49 -0.10 0.63 10.49
N PRO A 50 -0.38 1.11 11.70
CA PRO A 50 -1.71 1.02 12.26
C PRO A 50 -2.69 1.83 11.43
N ILE A 51 -3.79 1.18 11.03
CA ILE A 51 -4.89 1.82 10.30
C ILE A 51 -6.09 1.96 11.21
N MET A 52 -6.80 3.05 11.04
CA MET A 52 -8.12 3.21 11.63
C MET A 52 -9.19 2.69 10.67
N ASP A 53 -9.81 1.57 11.04
CA ASP A 53 -11.04 1.09 10.41
C ASP A 53 -12.24 1.43 11.30
N GLY A 54 -12.92 2.47 10.89
CA GLY A 54 -14.02 2.99 11.70
C GLY A 54 -13.61 3.45 13.09
N LYS A 55 -14.03 2.75 14.17
CA LYS A 55 -13.69 3.03 15.56
C LYS A 55 -12.51 2.21 16.09
N LYS A 56 -11.99 1.30 15.29
CA LYS A 56 -10.99 0.34 15.74
C LYS A 56 -9.68 0.56 15.02
N MET A 57 -8.63 0.62 15.81
CA MET A 57 -7.29 0.54 15.29
C MET A 57 -6.97 -0.91 14.94
N THR A 58 -6.53 -1.17 13.71
CA THR A 58 -6.15 -2.50 13.24
C THR A 58 -4.67 -2.75 13.56
N ASP A 59 -4.35 -4.01 13.84
CA ASP A 59 -2.97 -4.47 13.96
C ASP A 59 -2.49 -4.80 12.53
N SER A 60 -1.87 -3.81 11.89
CA SER A 60 -1.48 -3.88 10.48
C SER A 60 -0.04 -3.42 10.27
N TRP A 61 0.57 -3.96 9.21
CA TRP A 61 1.97 -3.69 8.89
C TRP A 61 2.25 -3.87 7.40
N LEU A 62 3.33 -3.26 6.98
CA LEU A 62 3.92 -3.43 5.67
C LEU A 62 5.08 -4.40 5.78
N LEU A 63 5.13 -5.41 4.90
CA LEU A 63 6.22 -6.35 4.75
C LEU A 63 6.96 -6.08 3.44
N TYR A 64 8.26 -5.83 3.52
CA TYR A 64 9.10 -5.76 2.33
C TYR A 64 9.45 -7.16 1.82
N ARG A 65 9.09 -7.46 0.58
CA ARG A 65 9.29 -8.78 -0.04
C ARG A 65 10.54 -8.87 -0.92
N GLY A 66 11.29 -7.79 -1.03
CA GLY A 66 12.43 -7.70 -1.93
C GLY A 66 12.06 -7.11 -3.29
N THR A 67 12.87 -7.44 -4.29
CA THR A 67 12.71 -6.95 -5.66
C THR A 67 12.08 -7.99 -6.57
N ASP A 68 11.37 -7.50 -7.61
CA ASP A 68 10.81 -8.32 -8.68
C ASP A 68 10.81 -7.49 -9.98
N THR A 69 10.39 -8.07 -11.08
CA THR A 69 10.25 -7.36 -12.35
C THR A 69 8.79 -7.32 -12.78
N PHE A 70 8.40 -6.22 -13.40
CA PHE A 70 7.08 -6.05 -13.98
C PHE A 70 7.22 -5.53 -15.41
N THR A 71 6.48 -6.14 -16.36
CA THR A 71 6.39 -5.67 -17.74
C THR A 71 5.05 -4.98 -17.94
N MET A 72 5.09 -3.70 -18.30
CA MET A 72 3.90 -2.92 -18.61
C MET A 72 3.34 -3.37 -19.96
N GLU A 73 2.05 -3.64 -19.99
CA GLU A 73 1.31 -3.93 -21.23
C GLU A 73 0.81 -2.62 -21.83
N GLY A 74 1.04 -2.42 -23.12
CA GLY A 74 0.59 -1.22 -23.81
C GLY A 74 1.42 -0.93 -25.06
N ASN A 75 1.33 0.31 -25.57
CA ASN A 75 2.06 0.75 -26.77
C ASN A 75 3.60 0.72 -26.60
N LYS A 76 4.07 0.83 -25.38
CA LYS A 76 5.47 0.63 -25.01
C LYS A 76 5.54 -0.51 -24.01
N LYS A 77 6.14 -1.61 -24.40
CA LYS A 77 6.44 -2.73 -23.49
C LYS A 77 7.69 -2.39 -22.66
N GLU A 78 7.52 -1.60 -21.63
CA GLU A 78 8.62 -1.28 -20.72
C GLU A 78 8.66 -2.30 -19.59
N LYS A 79 9.85 -2.76 -19.26
CA LYS A 79 10.11 -3.66 -18.12
C LYS A 79 10.76 -2.89 -16.99
N PHE A 80 10.20 -2.99 -15.81
CA PHE A 80 10.67 -2.27 -14.61
C PHE A 80 11.24 -3.24 -13.59
N ARG A 81 12.33 -2.85 -12.95
CA ARG A 81 12.74 -3.39 -11.65
C ARG A 81 11.86 -2.74 -10.59
N CYS A 82 11.26 -3.56 -9.74
CA CYS A 82 10.27 -3.13 -8.75
C CYS A 82 10.67 -3.54 -7.34
N LEU A 83 10.35 -2.68 -6.38
CA LEU A 83 10.26 -3.03 -4.97
C LEU A 83 8.88 -3.61 -4.72
N VAL A 84 8.80 -4.70 -3.98
CA VAL A 84 7.54 -5.39 -3.69
C VAL A 84 7.23 -5.29 -2.21
N PHE A 85 6.04 -4.81 -1.90
CA PHE A 85 5.53 -4.71 -0.54
C PHE A 85 4.19 -5.41 -0.42
N SER A 86 3.96 -6.04 0.73
CA SER A 86 2.67 -6.62 1.08
C SER A 86 2.14 -5.96 2.34
N PHE A 87 0.89 -5.52 2.28
CA PHE A 87 0.18 -4.97 3.42
C PHE A 87 -0.66 -6.06 4.07
N TYR A 88 -0.40 -6.27 5.36
CA TYR A 88 -1.06 -7.27 6.19
C TYR A 88 -1.89 -6.64 7.29
N GLU A 89 -2.95 -7.33 7.64
CA GLU A 89 -3.76 -7.10 8.84
C GLU A 89 -3.85 -8.39 9.65
N ARG A 90 -3.86 -8.26 10.97
CA ARG A 90 -4.13 -9.37 11.89
C ARG A 90 -5.56 -9.34 12.38
N ASP A 91 -6.31 -10.39 12.11
CA ASP A 91 -7.57 -10.66 12.81
C ASP A 91 -7.26 -11.12 14.24
N LYS A 92 -7.44 -10.22 15.21
CA LYS A 92 -7.16 -10.50 16.63
C LYS A 92 -8.02 -11.65 17.19
N LYS A 93 -9.23 -11.85 16.65
CA LYS A 93 -10.14 -12.90 17.13
C LYS A 93 -9.69 -14.29 16.68
N LYS A 94 -9.22 -14.40 15.45
CA LYS A 94 -8.80 -15.67 14.83
C LYS A 94 -7.30 -15.89 14.88
N ASN A 95 -6.53 -14.92 15.35
CA ASN A 95 -5.07 -14.89 15.31
C ASN A 95 -4.50 -15.21 13.92
N LYS A 96 -5.20 -14.81 12.87
CA LYS A 96 -4.80 -15.02 11.47
C LYS A 96 -4.30 -13.73 10.86
N LYS A 97 -3.27 -13.86 10.04
CA LYS A 97 -2.71 -12.77 9.23
C LYS A 97 -3.34 -12.84 7.85
N HIS A 98 -3.84 -11.71 7.36
CA HIS A 98 -4.40 -11.59 6.02
C HIS A 98 -3.58 -10.60 5.22
N GLU A 99 -3.07 -11.01 4.07
CA GLU A 99 -2.51 -10.12 3.09
C GLU A 99 -3.66 -9.42 2.38
N LEU A 100 -3.79 -8.11 2.58
CA LEU A 100 -4.86 -7.32 1.97
C LEU A 100 -4.46 -6.82 0.59
N ILE A 101 -3.24 -6.28 0.49
CA ILE A 101 -2.75 -5.68 -0.75
C ILE A 101 -1.29 -6.04 -0.92
N ARG A 102 -0.92 -6.37 -2.16
CA ARG A 102 0.47 -6.41 -2.61
C ARG A 102 0.65 -5.37 -3.68
N PHE A 103 1.69 -4.57 -3.57
CA PHE A 103 1.97 -3.53 -4.53
C PHE A 103 3.43 -3.57 -4.97
N TYR A 104 3.61 -3.22 -6.23
CA TYR A 104 4.87 -3.13 -6.92
C TYR A 104 5.10 -1.67 -7.28
N VAL A 105 6.18 -1.11 -6.80
CA VAL A 105 6.61 0.25 -7.13
C VAL A 105 7.96 0.21 -7.83
N THR A 106 8.22 1.14 -8.74
CA THR A 106 9.51 1.20 -9.42
C THR A 106 10.65 1.38 -8.42
N ASP A 107 11.74 0.63 -8.63
CA ASP A 107 12.97 0.71 -7.83
C ASP A 107 13.85 1.86 -8.35
N ASP A 108 13.33 3.08 -8.19
CA ASP A 108 13.97 4.36 -8.49
C ASP A 108 13.38 5.47 -7.61
N LYS A 109 13.88 6.68 -7.73
CA LYS A 109 13.44 7.84 -6.92
C LYS A 109 11.97 8.24 -7.13
N ASN A 110 11.28 7.73 -8.16
CA ASN A 110 9.88 8.05 -8.39
C ASN A 110 8.93 7.15 -7.59
N HIS A 111 9.34 5.91 -7.27
CA HIS A 111 8.51 4.88 -6.65
C HIS A 111 7.11 4.83 -7.28
N LEU A 112 7.08 4.77 -8.62
CA LEU A 112 5.84 4.77 -9.37
C LEU A 112 5.09 3.45 -9.14
N PRO A 113 3.84 3.44 -8.68
CA PRO A 113 3.07 2.21 -8.57
C PRO A 113 2.78 1.64 -9.95
N VAL A 114 3.23 0.42 -10.22
CA VAL A 114 3.06 -0.24 -11.53
C VAL A 114 2.08 -1.40 -11.49
N ARG A 115 1.89 -2.01 -10.32
CA ARG A 115 0.93 -3.10 -10.12
C ARG A 115 0.42 -3.12 -8.68
N LEU A 116 -0.88 -3.38 -8.54
CA LEU A 116 -1.57 -3.64 -7.28
C LEU A 116 -2.34 -4.95 -7.38
N ASP A 117 -2.13 -5.85 -6.43
CA ASP A 117 -2.93 -7.06 -6.24
C ASP A 117 -3.70 -6.91 -4.92
N MET A 118 -5.02 -6.88 -4.97
CA MET A 118 -5.89 -6.70 -3.81
C MET A 118 -6.65 -7.99 -3.53
N ASN A 119 -6.52 -8.52 -2.32
CA ASN A 119 -7.26 -9.69 -1.87
C ASN A 119 -8.57 -9.26 -1.23
N LEU A 120 -9.66 -9.49 -1.92
CA LEU A 120 -11.01 -9.19 -1.48
C LEU A 120 -11.68 -10.45 -0.95
N SER A 121 -12.75 -10.32 -0.18
CA SER A 121 -13.51 -11.47 0.38
C SER A 121 -14.10 -12.40 -0.68
N PHE A 122 -14.32 -11.88 -1.88
CA PHE A 122 -14.91 -12.60 -3.03
C PHE A 122 -13.91 -12.90 -4.16
N GLY A 123 -12.61 -12.65 -3.96
CA GLY A 123 -11.58 -12.93 -4.96
C GLY A 123 -10.42 -11.92 -4.95
N THR A 124 -9.60 -11.95 -5.98
CA THR A 124 -8.45 -11.04 -6.13
C THR A 124 -8.70 -10.06 -7.27
N ALA A 125 -8.59 -8.77 -7.00
CA ALA A 125 -8.57 -7.72 -8.01
C ALA A 125 -7.12 -7.32 -8.30
N LYS A 126 -6.81 -7.03 -9.57
CA LYS A 126 -5.48 -6.58 -9.99
C LYS A 126 -5.60 -5.31 -10.80
N ALA A 127 -4.77 -4.34 -10.48
CA ALA A 127 -4.64 -3.10 -11.24
C ALA A 127 -3.21 -2.97 -11.78
N TYR A 128 -3.10 -2.49 -13.00
CA TYR A 128 -1.82 -2.34 -13.71
C TYR A 128 -1.68 -0.94 -14.28
N LEU A 129 -0.47 -0.40 -14.19
CA LEU A 129 -0.11 0.84 -14.87
C LEU A 129 -0.15 0.61 -16.38
N ARG A 130 -0.82 1.50 -17.11
CA ARG A 130 -0.90 1.48 -18.57
C ARG A 130 -0.07 2.57 -19.24
N SER A 131 0.06 3.71 -18.61
CA SER A 131 0.85 4.83 -19.10
C SER A 131 1.23 5.74 -17.95
N TYR A 132 2.28 6.50 -18.10
CA TYR A 132 2.71 7.53 -17.16
C TYR A 132 3.33 8.71 -17.91
N GLN A 133 3.31 9.88 -17.26
CA GLN A 133 3.96 11.10 -17.76
C GLN A 133 4.27 12.02 -16.58
N GLY A 134 5.17 12.97 -16.77
CA GLY A 134 5.47 13.98 -15.76
C GLY A 134 6.16 13.44 -14.51
N VAL A 135 6.97 12.37 -14.65
CA VAL A 135 7.79 11.86 -13.55
C VAL A 135 8.84 12.89 -13.15
N ARG A 136 9.08 13.00 -11.85
CA ARG A 136 9.98 14.03 -11.30
C ARG A 136 11.45 13.72 -11.54
N ASN A 137 11.81 12.43 -11.53
CA ASN A 137 13.18 11.94 -11.64
C ASN A 137 13.33 11.01 -12.85
N GLU A 138 14.57 10.75 -13.25
CA GLU A 138 14.87 9.76 -14.27
C GLU A 138 14.38 8.36 -13.85
N MET A 139 13.83 7.60 -14.81
CA MET A 139 13.31 6.25 -14.61
C MET A 139 14.45 5.22 -14.68
N THR A 140 15.31 5.18 -13.67
CA THR A 140 16.47 4.27 -13.61
C THR A 140 16.09 2.81 -13.35
N SER A 141 14.83 2.53 -13.07
CA SER A 141 14.27 1.19 -12.88
C SER A 141 13.97 0.47 -14.18
N ILE A 142 13.98 1.16 -15.34
CA ILE A 142 13.71 0.54 -16.65
C ILE A 142 14.85 -0.42 -16.99
N ILE A 143 14.49 -1.66 -17.28
CA ILE A 143 15.39 -2.72 -17.73
C ILE A 143 15.35 -2.74 -19.26
N LYS A 144 16.51 -2.50 -19.87
CA LYS A 144 16.70 -2.58 -21.32
C LYS A 144 16.80 -4.05 -21.78
#